data_88a5dc715a7a0b7887f4ed5d9bd71f7b
#
_entry.id   88a5dc715a7a0b7887f4ed5d9bd71f7b
#
_cell.length_a   1.000
_cell.length_b   1.000
_cell.length_c   1.000
_cell.angle_alpha   90.00
_cell.angle_beta   90.00
_cell.angle_gamma   90.00
#
_symmetry.space_group_name_H-M   'P 1'
#
loop_
_entity.id
_entity.type
_entity.pdbx_description
1 polymer ?
#
loop_
_entity_poly.entity_id
_entity_poly.type
_entity_poly.pdbx_seq_one_letter_code
_entity_poly.pdbx_strand_id
1 'polypeptide(L)' 'MLGMRLSARADYALRAAIELASATDSHVTADRIARAQQIPGKFLETILTQLRRAGLVRSQRAIMHFC' A
#
# COMPACT_ATOMS: atom_id res chain seq x y z
N MET A 1 -22.96 4.66 9.83
CA MET A 1 -22.75 3.99 9.86
C MET A 1 -22.17 3.46 10.39
N LEU A 2 -22.24 3.56 10.64
CA LEU A 2 -21.80 3.08 11.48
C LEU A 2 -21.55 1.86 11.64
N GLY A 3 -21.23 1.21 11.94
CA GLY A 3 -21.00 -0.14 12.12
C GLY A 3 -20.00 -0.76 11.22
N MET A 4 -19.55 -0.03 10.32
CA MET A 4 -18.51 -0.52 9.45
C MET A 4 -17.18 -0.34 10.12
N ARG A 5 -16.66 -1.43 10.64
CA ARG A 5 -15.32 -1.43 11.14
C ARG A 5 -14.43 -2.05 10.11
N LEU A 6 -13.56 -1.28 9.53
CA LEU A 6 -12.50 -1.81 8.70
C LEU A 6 -11.47 -2.45 9.61
N SER A 7 -10.99 -3.61 9.24
CA SER A 7 -9.88 -4.21 9.96
C SER A 7 -8.65 -3.32 9.79
N ALA A 8 -7.69 -3.44 10.70
CA ALA A 8 -6.46 -2.67 10.59
C ALA A 8 -5.78 -2.93 9.24
N ARG A 9 -5.82 -4.18 8.77
CA ARG A 9 -5.25 -4.53 7.49
C ARG A 9 -5.92 -3.80 6.35
N ALA A 10 -7.25 -3.74 6.36
CA ALA A 10 -7.99 -3.05 5.31
C ALA A 10 -7.71 -1.56 5.33
N ASP A 11 -7.62 -0.97 6.51
CA ASP A 11 -7.29 0.44 6.66
C ASP A 11 -5.91 0.73 6.12
N TYR A 12 -4.93 -0.09 6.47
CA TYR A 12 -3.57 0.08 5.98
C TYR A 12 -3.50 -0.13 4.48
N ALA A 13 -4.25 -1.09 3.94
CA ALA A 13 -4.28 -1.31 2.51
C ALA A 13 -4.80 -0.10 1.77
N LEU A 14 -5.86 0.51 2.29
CA LEU A 14 -6.41 1.72 1.70
C LEU A 14 -5.42 2.87 1.75
N ARG A 15 -4.75 3.03 2.89
CA ARG A 15 -3.74 4.09 3.02
C ARG A 15 -2.59 3.89 2.05
N ALA A 16 -2.14 2.64 1.89
CA ALA A 16 -1.07 2.34 0.95
C ALA A 16 -1.49 2.64 -0.48
N ALA A 17 -2.72 2.28 -0.83
CA ALA A 17 -3.26 2.55 -2.17
C ALA A 17 -3.36 4.05 -2.44
N ILE A 18 -3.79 4.82 -1.45
CA ILE A 18 -3.88 6.27 -1.57
C ILE A 18 -2.50 6.87 -1.79
N GLU A 19 -1.52 6.39 -1.04
CA GLU A 19 -0.15 6.90 -1.19
C GLU A 19 0.39 6.61 -2.58
N LEU A 20 0.16 5.41 -3.10
CA LEU A 20 0.57 5.06 -4.45
C LEU A 20 -0.12 5.92 -5.49
N ALA A 21 -1.41 6.14 -5.32
CA ALA A 21 -2.18 6.93 -6.28
C ALA A 21 -1.79 8.41 -6.26
N SER A 22 -1.37 8.90 -5.10
CA SER A 22 -1.00 10.30 -4.94
C SER A 22 0.40 10.61 -5.45
N ALA A 23 1.22 9.59 -5.64
CA ALA A 23 2.58 9.80 -6.09
C ALA A 23 2.58 10.26 -7.54
N THR A 24 3.22 11.39 -7.78
CA THR A 24 3.30 11.96 -9.13
C THR A 24 4.52 11.44 -9.88
N ASP A 25 5.52 10.96 -9.15
CA ASP A 25 6.67 10.33 -9.77
C ASP A 25 6.50 8.81 -9.73
N SER A 26 7.33 8.09 -10.44
CA SER A 26 7.23 6.65 -10.52
C SER A 26 8.09 5.94 -9.48
N HIS A 27 8.65 6.69 -8.54
CA HIS A 27 9.58 6.11 -7.57
C HIS A 27 8.94 6.03 -6.19
N VAL A 28 8.00 5.12 -6.03
CA VAL A 28 7.35 4.88 -4.74
C VAL A 28 7.88 3.58 -4.18
N THR A 29 8.59 3.65 -3.06
CA THR A 29 9.12 2.47 -2.39
C THR A 29 8.20 2.08 -1.24
N ALA A 30 8.30 0.81 -0.82
CA ALA A 30 7.56 0.34 0.35
C ALA A 30 7.93 1.16 1.59
N ASP A 31 9.20 1.52 1.73
CA ASP A 31 9.66 2.30 2.86
C ASP A 31 9.00 3.68 2.87
N ARG A 32 8.88 4.31 1.72
CA ARG A 32 8.20 5.60 1.61
C ARG A 32 6.75 5.49 2.03
N ILE A 33 6.05 4.45 1.59
CA ILE A 33 4.65 4.23 1.95
C ILE A 33 4.54 4.03 3.46
N ALA A 34 5.41 3.19 4.01
CA ALA A 34 5.38 2.89 5.44
C ALA A 34 5.57 4.16 6.27
N ARG A 35 6.50 5.01 5.88
CA ARG A 35 6.76 6.25 6.62
C ARG A 35 5.66 7.27 6.45
N ALA A 36 5.17 7.43 5.24
CA ALA A 36 4.15 8.43 4.95
C ALA A 36 2.83 8.12 5.65
N GLN A 37 2.47 6.85 5.71
CA GLN A 37 1.20 6.42 6.28
C GLN A 37 1.33 5.77 7.65
N GLN A 38 2.55 5.73 8.19
CA GLN A 38 2.83 5.14 9.49
C GLN A 38 2.32 3.71 9.58
N ILE A 39 2.63 2.91 8.57
CA ILE A 39 2.21 1.52 8.52
C ILE A 39 3.37 0.64 8.97
N PRO A 40 3.15 -0.29 9.91
CA PRO A 40 4.20 -1.23 10.28
C PRO A 40 4.68 -2.03 9.07
N GLY A 41 5.99 -2.16 8.94
CA GLY A 41 6.57 -2.79 7.76
C GLY A 41 6.04 -4.18 7.49
N LYS A 42 5.81 -4.97 8.54
CA LYS A 42 5.27 -6.31 8.40
C LYS A 42 3.91 -6.31 7.72
N PHE A 43 3.04 -5.41 8.16
CA PHE A 43 1.71 -5.30 7.57
C PHE A 43 1.80 -4.83 6.13
N LEU A 44 2.66 -3.87 5.88
CA LEU A 44 2.80 -3.33 4.54
C LEU A 44 3.30 -4.39 3.56
N GLU A 45 4.26 -5.20 3.96
CA GLU A 45 4.76 -6.27 3.10
C GLU A 45 3.64 -7.23 2.73
N THR A 46 2.83 -7.61 3.70
CA THR A 46 1.69 -8.50 3.45
C THR A 46 0.70 -7.85 2.50
N ILE A 47 0.38 -6.58 2.73
CA ILE A 47 -0.57 -5.84 1.91
C ILE A 47 -0.07 -5.74 0.48
N LEU A 48 1.19 -5.37 0.29
CA LEU A 48 1.74 -5.22 -1.04
C LEU A 48 1.80 -6.55 -1.77
N THR A 49 2.10 -7.63 -1.05
CA THR A 49 2.07 -8.97 -1.64
C THR A 49 0.67 -9.31 -2.16
N GLN A 50 -0.35 -9.01 -1.37
CA GLN A 50 -1.72 -9.26 -1.77
C GLN A 50 -2.13 -8.42 -2.97
N LEU A 51 -1.74 -7.16 -2.97
CA LEU A 51 -2.04 -6.28 -4.10
C LEU A 51 -1.35 -6.74 -5.38
N ARG A 52 -0.12 -7.25 -5.27
CA ARG A 52 0.58 -7.79 -6.43
C ARG A 52 -0.09 -9.05 -6.96
N ARG A 53 -0.53 -9.92 -6.06
CA ARG A 53 -1.22 -11.15 -6.46
C ARG A 53 -2.55 -10.85 -7.14
N ALA A 54 -3.20 -9.78 -6.71
CA ALA A 54 -4.44 -9.36 -7.32
C ALA A 54 -4.24 -8.63 -8.65
N GLY A 55 -2.99 -8.34 -9.01
CA GLY A 55 -2.69 -7.66 -10.25
C GLY A 55 -2.90 -6.17 -10.20
N LEU A 56 -3.09 -5.60 -9.01
CA LEU A 56 -3.33 -4.16 -8.85
C LEU A 56 -2.03 -3.36 -8.75
N VAL A 57 -0.96 -3.99 -8.30
CA VAL A 57 0.32 -3.33 -8.09
C VAL A 57 1.43 -4.17 -8.69
N ARG A 58 2.39 -3.52 -9.29
CA ARG A 58 3.61 -4.13 -9.76
C ARG A 58 4.79 -3.62 -8.95
N SER A 59 5.73 -4.51 -8.69
CA SER A 59 6.93 -4.16 -7.96
C SER A 59 8.14 -4.46 -8.83
N GLN A 60 9.05 -3.51 -8.92
CA GLN A 60 10.28 -3.66 -9.67
C GLN A 60 11.38 -2.93 -8.93
N ARG A 61 12.39 -3.68 -8.48
CA ARG A 61 13.51 -3.12 -7.71
C ARG A 61 13.03 -2.29 -6.52
N ALA A 62 12.09 -2.85 -5.76
CA ALA A 62 11.49 -2.21 -4.59
C ALA A 62 10.67 -0.95 -4.90
N ILE A 63 10.46 -0.63 -6.16
CA ILE A 63 9.61 0.48 -6.57
C ILE A 63 8.24 -0.06 -6.92
N MET A 64 7.21 0.57 -6.37
CA MET A 64 5.84 0.13 -6.55
C MET A 64 5.11 0.98 -7.58
N HIS A 65 4.29 0.32 -8.37
CA HIS A 65 3.46 1.00 -9.37
C HIS A 65 2.08 0.39 -9.39
N PHE A 66 1.08 1.19 -9.64
CA PHE A 66 -0.21 0.64 -10.03
C PHE A 66 -0.13 0.09 -11.44
N CYS A 67 -0.81 -1.01 -11.67
CA CYS A 67 -0.92 -1.58 -13.01
C CYS A 67 -1.94 -0.84 -13.84
#